data_2b0a0073f359fbb7c108f8b33d141f82
#
_entry.id   2b0a0073f359fbb7c108f8b33d141f82
#
_cell.length_a   1.000
_cell.length_b   1.000
_cell.length_c   1.000
_cell.angle_alpha   90.00
_cell.angle_beta   90.00
_cell.angle_gamma   90.00
#
_symmetry.space_group_name_H-M   'P 1'
#
loop_
_entity.id
_entity.type
_entity.pdbx_description
1 polymer ?
#
loop_
_entity_poly.entity_id
_entity_poly.type
_entity_poly.pdbx_seq_one_letter_code
_entity_poly.pdbx_strand_id
1 'polypeptide(L)'
;GCSSKQTKVTEVHRILARLPIATYWPANDDTTIEDALRASGKSPDVKHDPKQLLQTLHGRSAIVYKMHGDVAHANDAVLCKADYETYHLSRADFLTALAGDLLSKMFLFIGFSFSDPNLDYVLGRLHTRHGNHLRKHYCFVRREKRETTDKEGDFEYRKAKQEYFICDLQRYNIRAVLVDEYAEIPTVLRRVEARYKSKTIFVSGAAHTYGEKITSDQALGFVHKLSKSLVKEKF
;
A
#
# COMPACT_ATOMS: atom_id res chain seq x y z
N GLY A 1 -3.17 0.25 31.56
CA GLY A 1 -1.99 -0.24 30.90
C GLY A 1 -2.39 -0.90 29.61
N CYS A 2 -2.30 -0.18 28.48
CA CYS A 2 -2.43 -0.77 27.16
C CYS A 2 -1.15 -1.55 26.90
N SER A 3 -1.20 -2.87 26.99
CA SER A 3 -0.11 -3.76 26.59
C SER A 3 0.03 -3.69 25.09
N SER A 4 1.00 -2.97 24.57
CA SER A 4 1.37 -2.98 23.16
C SER A 4 1.85 -4.40 22.80
N LYS A 5 0.96 -5.21 22.25
CA LYS A 5 1.39 -6.46 21.60
C LYS A 5 2.30 -6.06 20.45
N GLN A 6 3.60 -6.29 20.62
CA GLN A 6 4.60 -6.08 19.58
C GLN A 6 4.18 -6.87 18.34
N THR A 7 3.74 -6.15 17.32
CA THR A 7 3.25 -6.75 16.08
C THR A 7 4.43 -7.42 15.38
N LYS A 8 4.30 -8.71 15.06
CA LYS A 8 5.40 -9.47 14.46
C LYS A 8 5.53 -9.16 12.97
N VAL A 9 6.76 -8.98 12.50
CA VAL A 9 7.08 -8.88 11.07
C VAL A 9 6.57 -10.12 10.33
N THR A 10 5.58 -9.93 9.47
CA THR A 10 4.98 -11.01 8.66
C THR A 10 5.80 -11.27 7.40
N GLU A 11 5.46 -12.34 6.69
CA GLU A 11 6.08 -12.65 5.39
C GLU A 11 5.82 -11.55 4.35
N VAL A 12 4.62 -10.95 4.35
CA VAL A 12 4.29 -9.81 3.48
C VAL A 12 5.29 -8.68 3.67
N HIS A 13 5.56 -8.26 4.91
CA HIS A 13 6.53 -7.21 5.21
C HIS A 13 7.93 -7.55 4.68
N ARG A 14 8.38 -8.80 4.86
CA ARG A 14 9.71 -9.24 4.37
C ARG A 14 9.81 -9.21 2.85
N ILE A 15 8.76 -9.63 2.14
CA ILE A 15 8.75 -9.58 0.66
C ILE A 15 8.73 -8.14 0.19
N LEU A 16 7.86 -7.29 0.74
CA LEU A 16 7.78 -5.87 0.39
C LEU A 16 9.13 -5.16 0.63
N ALA A 17 9.80 -5.47 1.74
CA ALA A 17 11.11 -4.89 2.06
C ALA A 17 12.20 -5.27 1.04
N ARG A 18 12.13 -6.46 0.41
CA ARG A 18 13.09 -6.88 -0.63
C ARG A 18 12.78 -6.30 -2.01
N LEU A 19 11.54 -5.92 -2.27
CA LEU A 19 11.15 -5.28 -3.53
C LEU A 19 11.75 -3.87 -3.66
N PRO A 20 11.93 -3.34 -4.88
CA PRO A 20 12.46 -2.00 -5.12
C PRO A 20 11.41 -0.90 -4.87
N ILE A 21 10.79 -0.95 -3.72
CA ILE A 21 9.78 0.03 -3.30
C ILE A 21 10.50 1.15 -2.56
N ALA A 22 10.38 2.36 -3.08
CA ALA A 22 11.04 3.52 -2.52
C ALA A 22 10.23 4.24 -1.42
N THR A 23 8.91 3.98 -1.35
CA THR A 23 8.02 4.75 -0.46
C THR A 23 6.96 3.83 0.15
N TYR A 24 6.76 3.96 1.46
CA TYR A 24 5.79 3.23 2.24
C TYR A 24 4.91 4.21 3.02
N TRP A 25 3.62 3.91 3.08
CA TRP A 25 2.60 4.65 3.84
C TRP A 25 1.85 3.68 4.77
N PRO A 26 2.48 3.24 5.89
CA PRO A 26 1.77 2.39 6.85
C PRO A 26 0.64 3.17 7.51
N ALA A 27 -0.53 2.53 7.63
CA ALA A 27 -1.66 3.07 8.39
C ALA A 27 -1.49 2.85 9.90
N ASN A 28 -0.68 1.87 10.29
CA ASN A 28 -0.38 1.55 11.67
C ASN A 28 0.80 2.38 12.19
N ASP A 29 0.81 2.60 13.49
CA ASP A 29 1.86 3.30 14.23
C ASP A 29 3.03 2.40 14.65
N ASP A 30 2.93 1.06 14.42
CA ASP A 30 3.98 0.09 14.75
C ASP A 30 5.25 0.24 13.87
N THR A 31 6.33 -0.48 14.20
CA THR A 31 7.63 -0.42 13.50
C THR A 31 7.85 -1.60 12.54
N THR A 32 6.81 -2.37 12.22
CA THR A 32 6.94 -3.65 11.50
C THR A 32 7.58 -3.51 10.12
N ILE A 33 7.22 -2.48 9.36
CA ILE A 33 7.78 -2.26 8.02
C ILE A 33 9.21 -1.73 8.07
N GLU A 34 9.53 -0.85 9.03
CA GLU A 34 10.88 -0.33 9.25
C GLU A 34 11.84 -1.45 9.65
N ASP A 35 11.40 -2.35 10.54
CA ASP A 35 12.18 -3.49 10.98
C ASP A 35 12.44 -4.48 9.84
N ALA A 36 11.41 -4.73 9.00
CA ALA A 36 11.58 -5.53 7.79
C ALA A 36 12.56 -4.90 6.80
N LEU A 37 12.53 -3.59 6.62
CA LEU A 37 13.45 -2.85 5.76
C LEU A 37 14.88 -2.94 6.27
N ARG A 38 15.12 -2.68 7.56
CA ARG A 38 16.44 -2.81 8.20
C ARG A 38 16.97 -4.24 8.09
N ALA A 39 16.12 -5.24 8.34
CA ALA A 39 16.49 -6.66 8.20
C ALA A 39 16.83 -7.06 6.76
N SER A 40 16.35 -6.33 5.75
CA SER A 40 16.70 -6.51 4.35
C SER A 40 17.92 -5.70 3.88
N GLY A 41 18.64 -5.04 4.80
CA GLY A 41 19.82 -4.21 4.52
C GLY A 41 19.46 -2.82 3.97
N LYS A 42 18.22 -2.37 4.10
CA LYS A 42 17.78 -1.04 3.69
C LYS A 42 17.85 -0.04 4.84
N SER A 43 18.06 1.24 4.49
CA SER A 43 18.08 2.37 5.42
C SER A 43 16.78 3.16 5.27
N PRO A 44 15.72 2.89 6.08
CA PRO A 44 14.47 3.63 6.02
C PRO A 44 14.63 5.03 6.61
N ASP A 45 14.13 6.04 5.88
CA ASP A 45 13.97 7.42 6.34
C ASP A 45 12.53 7.58 6.83
N VAL A 46 12.33 7.52 8.16
CA VAL A 46 11.00 7.52 8.80
C VAL A 46 10.56 8.95 9.05
N LYS A 47 9.36 9.28 8.61
CA LYS A 47 8.70 10.59 8.75
C LYS A 47 7.44 10.41 9.59
N HIS A 48 7.45 10.82 10.84
CA HIS A 48 6.29 10.79 11.74
C HIS A 48 5.87 12.18 12.23
N ASP A 49 6.73 13.20 12.00
CA ASP A 49 6.50 14.61 12.34
C ASP A 49 6.60 15.48 11.06
N PRO A 50 5.75 16.51 10.88
CA PRO A 50 5.80 17.40 9.71
C PRO A 50 7.17 18.03 9.46
N LYS A 51 7.93 18.38 10.52
CA LYS A 51 9.28 18.97 10.37
C LYS A 51 10.27 18.01 9.72
N GLN A 52 10.08 16.70 9.88
CA GLN A 52 10.95 15.69 9.26
C GLN A 52 10.73 15.60 7.76
N LEU A 53 9.57 16.05 7.23
CA LEU A 53 9.33 16.10 5.78
C LEU A 53 10.30 17.05 5.08
N LEU A 54 10.79 18.07 5.76
CA LEU A 54 11.78 19.03 5.25
C LEU A 54 13.21 18.50 5.28
N GLN A 55 13.44 17.35 5.90
CA GLN A 55 14.76 16.74 6.07
C GLN A 55 14.90 15.53 5.14
N THR A 56 16.13 15.25 4.72
CA THR A 56 16.44 14.06 3.92
C THR A 56 17.57 13.31 4.61
N LEU A 57 17.33 12.05 4.97
CA LEU A 57 18.39 11.17 5.47
C LEU A 57 19.32 10.81 4.31
N HIS A 58 20.62 11.16 4.46
CA HIS A 58 21.63 10.79 3.47
C HIS A 58 21.77 9.26 3.38
N GLY A 59 21.86 8.72 2.17
CA GLY A 59 21.98 7.27 1.96
C GLY A 59 20.70 6.46 2.23
N ARG A 60 19.56 7.11 2.38
CA ARG A 60 18.28 6.40 2.51
C ARG A 60 18.00 5.53 1.29
N SER A 61 17.44 4.36 1.50
CA SER A 61 17.00 3.45 0.45
C SER A 61 15.47 3.36 0.33
N ALA A 62 14.75 3.88 1.33
CA ALA A 62 13.28 3.96 1.34
C ALA A 62 12.82 5.10 2.25
N ILE A 63 11.63 5.63 1.99
CA ILE A 63 10.93 6.58 2.87
C ILE A 63 9.73 5.88 3.47
N VAL A 64 9.52 6.06 4.77
CA VAL A 64 8.35 5.55 5.49
C VAL A 64 7.60 6.73 6.08
N TYR A 65 6.40 7.00 5.56
CA TYR A 65 5.54 8.10 6.02
C TYR A 65 4.51 7.59 7.03
N LYS A 66 4.69 7.88 8.31
CA LYS A 66 3.77 7.53 9.40
C LYS A 66 2.84 8.72 9.67
N MET A 67 1.86 8.88 8.81
CA MET A 67 0.97 10.04 8.85
C MET A 67 0.09 10.10 10.12
N HIS A 68 -0.15 8.97 10.78
CA HIS A 68 -0.93 8.91 12.03
C HIS A 68 -0.04 8.91 13.29
N GLY A 69 1.26 9.05 13.15
CA GLY A 69 2.23 9.06 14.25
C GLY A 69 3.03 7.78 14.36
N ASP A 70 3.78 7.65 15.45
CA ASP A 70 4.67 6.53 15.72
C ASP A 70 4.50 6.08 17.16
N VAL A 71 4.46 4.76 17.39
CA VAL A 71 4.33 4.17 18.74
C VAL A 71 5.43 4.62 19.69
N ALA A 72 6.64 4.91 19.17
CA ALA A 72 7.75 5.45 19.95
C ALA A 72 7.55 6.93 20.34
N HIS A 73 6.60 7.64 19.71
CA HIS A 73 6.31 9.06 19.90
C HIS A 73 4.81 9.26 20.14
N ALA A 74 4.28 8.58 21.16
CA ALA A 74 2.84 8.52 21.44
C ALA A 74 2.16 9.88 21.63
N ASN A 75 2.90 10.92 22.04
CA ASN A 75 2.37 12.27 22.18
C ASN A 75 2.00 12.93 20.85
N ASP A 76 2.57 12.43 19.75
CA ASP A 76 2.33 12.97 18.40
C ASP A 76 1.37 12.08 17.59
N ALA A 77 0.83 11.02 18.22
CA ALA A 77 -0.06 10.08 17.54
C ALA A 77 -1.48 10.65 17.36
N VAL A 78 -2.08 10.37 16.21
CA VAL A 78 -3.48 10.71 15.89
C VAL A 78 -4.36 9.57 16.41
N LEU A 79 -4.95 9.75 17.59
CA LEU A 79 -5.64 8.67 18.31
C LEU A 79 -7.13 8.92 18.52
N CYS A 80 -7.54 10.16 18.61
CA CYS A 80 -8.93 10.51 18.91
C CYS A 80 -9.59 11.29 17.77
N LYS A 81 -10.91 11.38 17.81
CA LYS A 81 -11.69 12.07 16.79
C LYS A 81 -11.28 13.54 16.63
N ALA A 82 -10.95 14.22 17.73
CA ALA A 82 -10.50 15.60 17.71
C ALA A 82 -9.17 15.77 16.94
N ASP A 83 -8.27 14.78 16.99
CA ASP A 83 -7.02 14.79 16.24
C ASP A 83 -7.31 14.72 14.72
N TYR A 84 -8.30 13.92 14.30
CA TYR A 84 -8.73 13.85 12.91
C TYR A 84 -9.40 15.13 12.43
N GLU A 85 -10.19 15.78 13.29
CA GLU A 85 -10.86 17.06 12.97
C GLU A 85 -9.85 18.19 12.71
N THR A 86 -8.73 18.20 13.45
CA THR A 86 -7.66 19.21 13.30
C THR A 86 -6.51 18.76 12.42
N TYR A 87 -6.57 17.56 11.88
CA TYR A 87 -5.49 16.94 11.08
C TYR A 87 -5.05 17.81 9.90
N HIS A 88 -6.01 18.42 9.21
CA HIS A 88 -5.75 19.29 8.05
C HIS A 88 -4.99 20.58 8.39
N LEU A 89 -4.92 20.95 9.68
CA LEU A 89 -4.12 22.08 10.19
C LEU A 89 -2.76 21.60 10.68
N SER A 90 -2.75 20.58 11.54
CA SER A 90 -1.54 20.12 12.22
C SER A 90 -0.61 19.26 11.34
N ARG A 91 -1.16 18.58 10.33
CA ARG A 91 -0.46 17.62 9.47
C ARG A 91 -0.74 17.82 7.97
N ALA A 92 -1.05 19.05 7.56
CA ALA A 92 -1.31 19.43 6.17
C ALA A 92 -0.19 18.98 5.20
N ASP A 93 1.06 18.99 5.67
CA ASP A 93 2.22 18.62 4.87
C ASP A 93 2.22 17.13 4.51
N PHE A 94 1.73 16.26 5.42
CA PHE A 94 1.52 14.84 5.09
C PHE A 94 0.45 14.64 4.02
N LEU A 95 -0.66 15.39 4.08
CA LEU A 95 -1.70 15.35 3.05
C LEU A 95 -1.15 15.81 1.69
N THR A 96 -0.30 16.83 1.69
CA THR A 96 0.36 17.33 0.49
C THR A 96 1.34 16.29 -0.09
N ALA A 97 2.15 15.67 0.75
CA ALA A 97 3.08 14.61 0.36
C ALA A 97 2.32 13.38 -0.18
N LEU A 98 1.23 12.96 0.48
CA LEU A 98 0.40 11.84 0.03
C LEU A 98 -0.26 12.14 -1.33
N ALA A 99 -0.79 13.35 -1.51
CA ALA A 99 -1.36 13.77 -2.79
C ALA A 99 -0.31 13.75 -3.92
N GLY A 100 0.90 14.25 -3.67
CA GLY A 100 2.02 14.20 -4.60
C GLY A 100 2.44 12.78 -4.97
N ASP A 101 2.48 11.90 -3.99
CA ASP A 101 2.81 10.49 -4.20
C ASP A 101 1.71 9.75 -4.99
N LEU A 102 0.42 9.99 -4.69
CA LEU A 102 -0.70 9.40 -5.44
C LEU A 102 -0.74 9.88 -6.90
N LEU A 103 -0.30 11.11 -7.19
CA LEU A 103 -0.18 11.61 -8.56
C LEU A 103 1.01 11.03 -9.31
N SER A 104 2.15 10.87 -8.64
CA SER A 104 3.43 10.52 -9.27
C SER A 104 3.77 9.04 -9.24
N LYS A 105 3.23 8.28 -8.27
CA LYS A 105 3.56 6.88 -8.00
C LYS A 105 2.33 5.98 -8.09
N MET A 106 2.54 4.72 -8.43
CA MET A 106 1.51 3.68 -8.35
C MET A 106 1.47 3.12 -6.93
N PHE A 107 0.29 3.10 -6.32
CA PHE A 107 0.08 2.52 -5.00
C PHE A 107 -0.42 1.09 -5.10
N LEU A 108 0.03 0.26 -4.16
CA LEU A 108 -0.51 -1.05 -3.85
C LEU A 108 -0.99 -1.04 -2.39
N PHE A 109 -2.30 -1.06 -2.21
CA PHE A 109 -2.94 -1.10 -0.89
C PHE A 109 -3.06 -2.56 -0.42
N ILE A 110 -2.54 -2.84 0.78
CA ILE A 110 -2.56 -4.19 1.39
C ILE A 110 -3.11 -4.08 2.80
N GLY A 111 -4.19 -4.83 3.10
CA GLY A 111 -4.83 -4.82 4.43
C GLY A 111 -5.45 -3.48 4.81
N PHE A 112 -5.83 -2.66 3.83
CA PHE A 112 -6.37 -1.33 4.03
C PHE A 112 -7.89 -1.32 3.81
N SER A 113 -8.63 -0.71 4.73
CA SER A 113 -10.10 -0.71 4.72
C SER A 113 -10.73 0.43 3.90
N PHE A 114 -9.96 1.43 3.49
CA PHE A 114 -10.43 2.69 2.87
C PHE A 114 -11.42 3.49 3.73
N SER A 115 -11.39 3.28 5.05
CA SER A 115 -12.19 4.04 6.02
C SER A 115 -11.44 5.23 6.62
N ASP A 116 -10.20 5.49 6.20
CA ASP A 116 -9.39 6.61 6.64
C ASP A 116 -9.90 7.91 6.01
N PRO A 117 -10.42 8.87 6.81
CA PRO A 117 -10.99 10.11 6.28
C PRO A 117 -9.93 11.00 5.60
N ASN A 118 -8.66 10.91 5.98
CA ASN A 118 -7.59 11.69 5.38
C ASN A 118 -7.25 11.18 3.97
N LEU A 119 -7.18 9.86 3.79
CA LEU A 119 -7.01 9.27 2.46
C LEU A 119 -8.21 9.55 1.57
N ASP A 120 -9.43 9.37 2.08
CA ASP A 120 -10.66 9.65 1.32
C ASP A 120 -10.71 11.11 0.86
N TYR A 121 -10.39 12.06 1.74
CA TYR A 121 -10.27 13.48 1.41
C TYR A 121 -9.28 13.74 0.28
N VAL A 122 -8.08 13.13 0.33
CA VAL A 122 -7.05 13.32 -0.70
C VAL A 122 -7.51 12.70 -2.02
N LEU A 123 -8.03 11.48 -2.02
CA LEU A 123 -8.53 10.79 -3.20
C LEU A 123 -9.67 11.56 -3.86
N GLY A 124 -10.63 12.06 -3.06
CA GLY A 124 -11.75 12.88 -3.53
C GLY A 124 -11.29 14.15 -4.23
N ARG A 125 -10.32 14.87 -3.63
CA ARG A 125 -9.75 16.08 -4.24
C ARG A 125 -9.00 15.80 -5.54
N LEU A 126 -8.23 14.73 -5.58
CA LEU A 126 -7.49 14.34 -6.78
C LEU A 126 -8.46 13.93 -7.89
N HIS A 127 -9.50 13.16 -7.57
CA HIS A 127 -10.54 12.79 -8.53
C HIS A 127 -11.26 14.01 -9.10
N THR A 128 -11.66 14.97 -8.25
CA THR A 128 -12.34 16.20 -8.68
C THR A 128 -11.46 17.02 -9.64
N ARG A 129 -10.14 17.03 -9.44
CA ARG A 129 -9.21 17.82 -10.28
C ARG A 129 -8.80 17.12 -11.56
N HIS A 130 -8.61 15.80 -11.53
CA HIS A 130 -7.95 15.06 -12.60
C HIS A 130 -8.84 14.02 -13.26
N GLY A 131 -9.96 13.66 -12.64
CA GLY A 131 -10.90 12.69 -13.18
C GLY A 131 -10.23 11.37 -13.60
N ASN A 132 -10.45 10.96 -14.83
CA ASN A 132 -9.92 9.71 -15.38
C ASN A 132 -8.41 9.75 -15.71
N HIS A 133 -7.73 10.90 -15.56
CA HIS A 133 -6.30 11.02 -15.81
C HIS A 133 -5.45 10.61 -14.60
N LEU A 134 -6.06 10.22 -13.48
CA LEU A 134 -5.36 9.71 -12.32
C LEU A 134 -4.54 8.46 -12.67
N ARG A 135 -3.39 8.35 -12.02
CA ARG A 135 -2.57 7.14 -12.10
C ARG A 135 -3.34 5.93 -11.56
N LYS A 136 -3.10 4.78 -12.16
CA LYS A 136 -3.73 3.53 -11.75
C LYS A 136 -3.07 3.00 -10.47
N HIS A 137 -3.90 2.67 -9.47
CA HIS A 137 -3.51 2.04 -8.22
C HIS A 137 -4.13 0.65 -8.11
N TYR A 138 -3.71 -0.14 -7.14
CA TYR A 138 -4.21 -1.49 -6.89
C TYR A 138 -4.47 -1.71 -5.41
N CYS A 139 -5.46 -2.55 -5.08
CA CYS A 139 -5.68 -3.04 -3.73
C CYS A 139 -6.03 -4.52 -3.73
N PHE A 140 -5.58 -5.26 -2.71
CA PHE A 140 -6.04 -6.63 -2.49
C PHE A 140 -7.39 -6.60 -1.77
N VAL A 141 -8.35 -7.33 -2.29
CA VAL A 141 -9.69 -7.49 -1.72
C VAL A 141 -9.99 -8.98 -1.66
N ARG A 142 -10.39 -9.48 -0.48
CA ARG A 142 -10.86 -10.87 -0.35
C ARG A 142 -12.23 -10.99 -1.00
N ARG A 143 -12.38 -11.99 -1.86
CA ARG A 143 -13.66 -12.30 -2.51
C ARG A 143 -14.68 -12.74 -1.47
N GLU A 144 -15.89 -12.18 -1.53
CA GLU A 144 -17.00 -12.68 -0.73
C GLU A 144 -17.37 -14.09 -1.17
N LYS A 145 -17.59 -14.95 -0.20
CA LYS A 145 -18.00 -16.34 -0.38
C LYS A 145 -19.23 -16.63 0.45
N ARG A 146 -20.01 -17.61 0.01
CA ARG A 146 -21.11 -18.13 0.81
C ARG A 146 -20.53 -18.88 2.02
N GLU A 147 -21.00 -18.54 3.20
CA GLU A 147 -20.62 -19.18 4.44
C GLU A 147 -21.72 -20.15 4.89
N THR A 148 -21.36 -21.19 5.63
CA THR A 148 -22.32 -22.18 6.15
C THR A 148 -23.31 -21.60 7.16
N THR A 149 -22.99 -20.46 7.74
CA THR A 149 -23.80 -19.70 8.71
C THR A 149 -24.73 -18.69 8.06
N ASP A 150 -24.62 -18.49 6.73
CA ASP A 150 -25.44 -17.49 6.00
C ASP A 150 -26.92 -17.86 6.06
N LYS A 151 -27.72 -16.85 6.38
CA LYS A 151 -29.17 -16.89 6.17
C LYS A 151 -29.50 -16.55 4.71
N GLU A 152 -30.74 -16.77 4.32
CA GLU A 152 -31.23 -16.39 3.00
C GLU A 152 -30.99 -14.88 2.76
N GLY A 153 -30.31 -14.53 1.65
CA GLY A 153 -29.99 -13.16 1.27
C GLY A 153 -28.68 -12.60 1.84
N ASP A 154 -28.08 -13.20 2.88
CA ASP A 154 -26.88 -12.64 3.52
C ASP A 154 -25.67 -12.60 2.57
N PHE A 155 -25.45 -13.66 1.81
CA PHE A 155 -24.38 -13.73 0.83
C PHE A 155 -24.59 -12.73 -0.31
N GLU A 156 -25.79 -12.67 -0.87
CA GLU A 156 -26.17 -11.75 -1.94
C GLU A 156 -25.99 -10.29 -1.50
N TYR A 157 -26.34 -9.96 -0.25
CA TYR A 157 -26.12 -8.64 0.33
C TYR A 157 -24.63 -8.31 0.44
N ARG A 158 -23.80 -9.20 1.00
CA ARG A 158 -22.37 -8.98 1.11
C ARG A 158 -21.70 -8.86 -0.26
N LYS A 159 -22.09 -9.70 -1.21
CA LYS A 159 -21.60 -9.67 -2.58
C LYS A 159 -21.94 -8.34 -3.26
N ALA A 160 -23.19 -7.89 -3.17
CA ALA A 160 -23.58 -6.59 -3.71
C ALA A 160 -22.81 -5.44 -3.06
N LYS A 161 -22.66 -5.46 -1.72
CA LYS A 161 -21.84 -4.47 -1.00
C LYS A 161 -20.38 -4.45 -1.47
N GLN A 162 -19.79 -5.60 -1.73
CA GLN A 162 -18.43 -5.69 -2.30
C GLN A 162 -18.36 -5.12 -3.71
N GLU A 163 -19.35 -5.38 -4.56
CA GLU A 163 -19.42 -4.84 -5.93
C GLU A 163 -19.50 -3.31 -5.90
N TYR A 164 -20.35 -2.73 -5.04
CA TYR A 164 -20.40 -1.27 -4.84
C TYR A 164 -19.06 -0.71 -4.35
N PHE A 165 -18.43 -1.35 -3.38
CA PHE A 165 -17.12 -0.94 -2.89
C PHE A 165 -16.06 -0.95 -4.00
N ILE A 166 -16.04 -1.99 -4.85
CA ILE A 166 -15.11 -2.07 -5.99
C ILE A 166 -15.41 -0.98 -7.03
N CYS A 167 -16.69 -0.70 -7.30
CA CYS A 167 -17.09 0.41 -8.18
C CYS A 167 -16.62 1.76 -7.63
N ASP A 168 -16.75 1.97 -6.32
CA ASP A 168 -16.32 3.22 -5.69
C ASP A 168 -14.81 3.40 -5.76
N LEU A 169 -14.04 2.35 -5.53
CA LEU A 169 -12.57 2.37 -5.72
C LEU A 169 -12.18 2.71 -7.18
N GLN A 170 -12.95 2.26 -8.17
CA GLN A 170 -12.69 2.56 -9.58
C GLN A 170 -12.82 4.04 -9.90
N ARG A 171 -13.64 4.81 -9.18
CA ARG A 171 -13.72 6.27 -9.31
C ARG A 171 -12.37 6.94 -9.06
N TYR A 172 -11.58 6.38 -8.14
CA TYR A 172 -10.23 6.85 -7.81
C TYR A 172 -9.14 6.16 -8.65
N ASN A 173 -9.52 5.46 -9.71
CA ASN A 173 -8.63 4.62 -10.53
C ASN A 173 -7.87 3.55 -9.73
N ILE A 174 -8.47 3.06 -8.63
CA ILE A 174 -7.96 1.95 -7.83
C ILE A 174 -8.62 0.66 -8.32
N ARG A 175 -7.81 -0.33 -8.70
CA ARG A 175 -8.30 -1.64 -9.17
C ARG A 175 -8.18 -2.69 -8.08
N ALA A 176 -9.27 -3.35 -7.78
CA ALA A 176 -9.30 -4.49 -6.87
C ALA A 176 -8.61 -5.69 -7.51
N VAL A 177 -7.69 -6.30 -6.77
CA VAL A 177 -7.08 -7.61 -7.03
C VAL A 177 -7.77 -8.59 -6.10
N LEU A 178 -8.72 -9.35 -6.64
CA LEU A 178 -9.48 -10.31 -5.86
C LEU A 178 -8.63 -11.53 -5.53
N VAL A 179 -8.54 -11.85 -4.25
CA VAL A 179 -7.94 -13.08 -3.70
C VAL A 179 -9.03 -13.89 -3.00
N ASP A 180 -8.89 -15.18 -2.97
CA ASP A 180 -9.84 -16.03 -2.25
C ASP A 180 -9.63 -15.96 -0.75
N GLU A 181 -8.35 -15.86 -0.31
CA GLU A 181 -7.96 -15.65 1.08
C GLU A 181 -6.77 -14.69 1.17
N TYR A 182 -6.71 -13.90 2.22
CA TYR A 182 -5.58 -12.99 2.45
C TYR A 182 -4.23 -13.72 2.59
N ALA A 183 -4.26 -15.00 2.98
CA ALA A 183 -3.07 -15.86 3.03
C ALA A 183 -2.43 -16.10 1.65
N GLU A 184 -3.11 -15.80 0.55
CA GLU A 184 -2.56 -15.88 -0.81
C GLU A 184 -1.66 -14.70 -1.18
N ILE A 185 -1.79 -13.56 -0.49
CA ILE A 185 -1.03 -12.33 -0.80
C ILE A 185 0.48 -12.58 -0.84
N PRO A 186 1.12 -13.28 0.13
CA PRO A 186 2.54 -13.59 0.04
C PRO A 186 2.92 -14.34 -1.24
N THR A 187 2.08 -15.27 -1.68
CA THR A 187 2.31 -16.05 -2.90
C THR A 187 2.27 -15.17 -4.16
N VAL A 188 1.30 -14.25 -4.24
CA VAL A 188 1.24 -13.26 -5.33
C VAL A 188 2.48 -12.36 -5.31
N LEU A 189 2.85 -11.84 -4.14
CA LEU A 189 4.01 -10.97 -4.01
C LEU A 189 5.34 -11.68 -4.34
N ARG A 190 5.50 -12.98 -3.99
CA ARG A 190 6.68 -13.77 -4.40
C ARG A 190 6.77 -13.93 -5.91
N ARG A 191 5.65 -14.08 -6.61
CA ARG A 191 5.64 -14.10 -8.09
C ARG A 191 6.10 -12.76 -8.67
N VAL A 192 5.69 -11.63 -8.05
CA VAL A 192 6.18 -10.29 -8.42
C VAL A 192 7.69 -10.18 -8.18
N GLU A 193 8.18 -10.62 -7.01
CA GLU A 193 9.60 -10.62 -6.66
C GLU A 193 10.43 -11.46 -7.64
N ALA A 194 9.98 -12.67 -7.95
CA ALA A 194 10.65 -13.57 -8.90
C ALA A 194 10.72 -12.95 -10.31
N ARG A 195 9.64 -12.33 -10.76
CA ARG A 195 9.59 -11.65 -12.06
C ARG A 195 10.51 -10.44 -12.12
N TYR A 196 10.60 -9.68 -11.03
CA TYR A 196 11.55 -8.57 -10.91
C TYR A 196 12.99 -9.08 -11.02
N LYS A 197 13.36 -10.10 -10.23
CA LYS A 197 14.70 -10.70 -10.25
C LYS A 197 15.08 -11.27 -11.62
N SER A 198 14.15 -11.97 -12.31
CA SER A 198 14.41 -12.53 -13.62
C SER A 198 14.73 -11.47 -14.68
N LYS A 199 14.07 -10.32 -14.64
CA LYS A 199 14.37 -9.20 -15.53
C LYS A 199 15.71 -8.53 -15.21
N THR A 200 16.08 -8.44 -13.93
CA THR A 200 17.36 -7.86 -13.50
C THR A 200 18.54 -8.74 -13.96
N ILE A 201 18.39 -10.07 -13.97
CA ILE A 201 19.41 -11.02 -14.45
C ILE A 201 19.65 -10.86 -15.96
N PHE A 202 18.60 -10.63 -16.76
CA PHE A 202 18.74 -10.40 -18.20
C PHE A 202 19.49 -9.10 -18.53
N VAL A 203 19.42 -8.09 -17.66
CA VAL A 203 20.12 -6.81 -17.85
C VAL A 203 21.60 -6.92 -17.45
N SER A 204 21.94 -7.77 -16.48
CA SER A 204 23.34 -7.94 -16.04
C SER A 204 24.17 -8.87 -16.92
N GLY A 205 23.55 -9.70 -17.76
CA GLY A 205 24.22 -10.61 -18.69
C GLY A 205 24.61 -9.98 -20.04
N ALA A 206 24.11 -8.80 -20.38
CA ALA A 206 24.50 -8.03 -21.55
C ALA A 206 25.47 -6.92 -21.12
N ALA A 207 26.75 -7.18 -21.23
CA ALA A 207 27.78 -6.17 -21.08
C ALA A 207 27.48 -4.99 -22.03
N HIS A 208 27.49 -3.77 -21.47
CA HIS A 208 27.46 -2.48 -22.20
C HIS A 208 26.20 -2.12 -23.00
N THR A 209 25.05 -2.06 -22.37
CA THR A 209 24.00 -1.14 -22.82
C THR A 209 23.22 -0.63 -21.61
N TYR A 210 22.95 0.66 -21.56
CA TYR A 210 22.22 1.38 -20.53
C TYR A 210 21.05 0.55 -19.98
N GLY A 211 21.22 -0.01 -18.77
CA GLY A 211 20.19 -0.78 -18.12
C GLY A 211 19.04 0.12 -17.71
N GLU A 212 17.91 0.01 -18.39
CA GLU A 212 16.66 0.56 -17.87
C GLU A 212 16.38 -0.10 -16.51
N LYS A 213 16.57 0.66 -15.44
CA LYS A 213 16.10 0.26 -14.12
C LYS A 213 14.60 0.06 -14.20
N ILE A 214 14.14 -1.17 -14.00
CA ILE A 214 12.71 -1.45 -13.89
C ILE A 214 12.16 -0.58 -12.78
N THR A 215 11.26 0.34 -13.14
CA THR A 215 10.63 1.22 -12.17
C THR A 215 9.68 0.43 -11.28
N SER A 216 9.40 0.91 -10.06
CA SER A 216 8.40 0.33 -9.18
C SER A 216 7.03 0.19 -9.87
N ASP A 217 6.70 1.10 -10.78
CA ASP A 217 5.49 1.08 -11.60
C ASP A 217 5.43 -0.13 -12.54
N GLN A 218 6.57 -0.51 -13.13
CA GLN A 218 6.65 -1.69 -13.99
C GLN A 218 6.52 -2.98 -13.17
N ALA A 219 7.13 -3.05 -11.97
CA ALA A 219 6.99 -4.19 -11.07
C ALA A 219 5.53 -4.39 -10.62
N LEU A 220 4.83 -3.31 -10.28
CA LEU A 220 3.42 -3.34 -9.88
C LEU A 220 2.46 -3.57 -11.05
N GLY A 221 2.81 -3.17 -12.27
CA GLY A 221 2.06 -3.52 -13.49
C GLY A 221 1.96 -5.04 -13.72
N PHE A 222 2.90 -5.83 -13.16
CA PHE A 222 2.83 -7.28 -13.16
C PHE A 222 1.80 -7.86 -12.20
N VAL A 223 1.49 -7.19 -11.08
CA VAL A 223 0.44 -7.63 -10.16
C VAL A 223 -0.90 -7.77 -10.91
N HIS A 224 -1.21 -6.82 -11.79
CA HIS A 224 -2.43 -6.86 -12.59
C HIS A 224 -2.43 -8.00 -13.62
N LYS A 225 -1.30 -8.26 -14.29
CA LYS A 225 -1.20 -9.37 -15.26
C LYS A 225 -1.29 -10.73 -14.57
N LEU A 226 -0.70 -10.87 -13.38
CA LEU A 226 -0.78 -12.09 -12.59
C LEU A 226 -2.17 -12.35 -12.04
N SER A 227 -2.91 -11.31 -11.62
CA SER A 227 -4.30 -11.48 -11.16
C SER A 227 -5.20 -11.99 -12.28
N LYS A 228 -4.99 -11.55 -13.54
CA LYS A 228 -5.73 -12.06 -14.71
C LYS A 228 -5.37 -13.50 -15.06
N SER A 229 -4.12 -13.93 -14.88
CA SER A 229 -3.71 -15.31 -15.13
C SER A 229 -4.24 -16.28 -14.07
N LEU A 230 -4.29 -15.86 -12.79
CA LEU A 230 -4.88 -16.65 -11.70
C LEU A 230 -6.38 -16.91 -11.90
N VAL A 231 -7.09 -15.96 -12.53
CA VAL A 231 -8.52 -16.11 -12.87
C VAL A 231 -8.70 -17.08 -14.05
N LYS A 232 -7.74 -17.14 -15.00
CA LYS A 232 -7.83 -18.05 -16.17
C LYS A 232 -7.44 -19.49 -15.87
N GLU A 233 -6.67 -19.76 -14.84
CA GLU A 233 -6.26 -21.13 -14.46
C GLU A 233 -7.31 -21.89 -13.62
N LYS A 234 -8.44 -21.24 -13.27
CA LYS A 234 -9.54 -21.84 -12.47
C LYS A 234 -10.82 -22.12 -13.29
N PHE A 235 -10.75 -22.17 -14.66
CA PHE A 235 -11.85 -22.63 -15.52
C PHE A 235 -11.40 -23.81 -16.34
#